data_be0796d197dd36cbf1e221ffe1e0fbcc
#
_entry.id   be0796d197dd36cbf1e221ffe1e0fbcc
#
_cell.length_a   1.000
_cell.length_b   1.000
_cell.length_c   1.000
_cell.angle_alpha   90.00
_cell.angle_beta   90.00
_cell.angle_gamma   90.00
#
_symmetry.space_group_name_H-M   'P 1'
#
loop_
_entity.id
_entity.type
_entity.pdbx_description
1 polymer ?
#
loop_
_entity_poly.entity_id
_entity_poly.type
_entity_poly.pdbx_seq_one_letter_code
_entity_poly.pdbx_strand_id
1 'polypeptide(L)'
;MKFLIIDGYPEKSRLQFDTVGMTLAGKLYEKMLFQHIPDAETTILYASDNSTLLPNLEVLKTFDGILWPGCNLTVYHDDDERVQRMIEIVDLAFEAGIPQFGSCWAAQIAVYVAGGKVALNPKGREMGVARKIYLTDTGKSHPMYEGKPPVFDGFISHDDEITVMPEGATILASNDFTSIQAVDVAYKNGSFWATQYHPEYDLKEMARLIVARADKLTSEGYFNSQDDMMNYINILETIANEPNRKDLRWMAGIDDDLLKDNIRQLEFVNWLKFEMLNDK
;
A
#
# COMPACT_ATOMS: atom_id res chain seq x y z
N MET A 1 18.30 13.08 0.37
CA MET A 1 17.79 11.93 -0.39
C MET A 1 16.62 12.37 -1.24
N LYS A 2 16.51 11.86 -2.46
CA LYS A 2 15.50 12.26 -3.43
C LYS A 2 14.60 11.08 -3.79
N PHE A 3 13.31 11.21 -3.60
CA PHE A 3 12.33 10.14 -3.83
C PHE A 3 11.32 10.51 -4.90
N LEU A 4 11.00 9.54 -5.76
CA LEU A 4 9.89 9.63 -6.70
C LEU A 4 8.69 8.87 -6.11
N ILE A 5 7.54 9.54 -6.02
CA ILE A 5 6.28 8.93 -5.54
C ILE A 5 5.36 8.79 -6.74
N ILE A 6 5.01 7.56 -7.12
CA ILE A 6 4.16 7.28 -8.28
C ILE A 6 2.71 7.12 -7.81
N ASP A 7 1.93 8.17 -7.88
CA ASP A 7 0.49 8.12 -7.58
C ASP A 7 -0.28 7.64 -8.82
N GLY A 8 -0.75 6.40 -8.77
CA GLY A 8 -1.48 5.74 -9.85
C GLY A 8 -2.98 6.04 -9.88
N TYR A 9 -3.53 6.77 -8.90
CA TYR A 9 -4.96 7.08 -8.89
C TYR A 9 -5.34 8.02 -10.05
N PRO A 10 -6.35 7.66 -10.88
CA PRO A 10 -6.90 8.55 -11.90
C PRO A 10 -7.44 9.86 -11.30
N GLU A 11 -7.40 10.95 -12.06
CA GLU A 11 -7.88 12.28 -11.65
C GLU A 11 -9.28 12.23 -11.03
N LYS A 12 -10.22 11.49 -11.65
CA LYS A 12 -11.58 11.31 -11.12
C LYS A 12 -11.59 10.75 -9.69
N SER A 13 -10.70 9.81 -9.39
CA SER A 13 -10.62 9.20 -8.05
C SER A 13 -9.99 10.16 -7.05
N ARG A 14 -8.99 10.94 -7.46
CA ARG A 14 -8.37 11.97 -6.63
C ARG A 14 -9.37 13.06 -6.26
N LEU A 15 -10.19 13.52 -7.22
CA LEU A 15 -11.29 14.48 -6.97
C LEU A 15 -12.33 13.90 -6.00
N GLN A 16 -12.66 12.61 -6.11
CA GLN A 16 -13.56 11.97 -5.16
C GLN A 16 -12.97 11.96 -3.74
N PHE A 17 -11.68 11.68 -3.58
CA PHE A 17 -11.00 11.72 -2.29
C PHE A 17 -11.04 13.11 -1.67
N ASP A 18 -10.78 14.16 -2.46
CA ASP A 18 -10.88 15.54 -2.01
C ASP A 18 -12.29 15.88 -1.47
N THR A 19 -13.35 15.40 -2.14
CA THR A 19 -14.75 15.68 -1.70
C THR A 19 -15.09 15.08 -0.35
N VAL A 20 -14.44 13.98 0.06
CA VAL A 20 -14.67 13.31 1.34
C VAL A 20 -13.60 13.64 2.38
N GLY A 21 -12.65 14.51 2.04
CA GLY A 21 -11.55 14.89 2.94
C GLY A 21 -10.52 13.78 3.18
N MET A 22 -10.38 12.84 2.25
CA MET A 22 -9.31 11.83 2.26
C MET A 22 -8.03 12.44 1.70
N THR A 23 -6.91 12.16 2.33
CA THR A 23 -5.60 12.60 1.83
C THR A 23 -5.26 11.82 0.55
N LEU A 24 -4.74 12.51 -0.48
CA LEU A 24 -4.30 11.87 -1.72
C LEU A 24 -3.17 10.86 -1.44
N ALA A 25 -3.17 9.75 -2.15
CA ALA A 25 -2.28 8.61 -1.87
C ALA A 25 -0.78 8.99 -1.92
N GLY A 26 -0.37 9.77 -2.91
CA GLY A 26 1.00 10.30 -3.00
C GLY A 26 1.36 11.19 -1.81
N LYS A 27 0.41 11.97 -1.30
CA LYS A 27 0.62 12.83 -0.12
C LYS A 27 0.68 12.04 1.19
N LEU A 28 -0.01 10.90 1.30
CA LEU A 28 0.12 10.00 2.45
C LEU A 28 1.53 9.41 2.53
N TYR A 29 2.08 8.97 1.41
CA TYR A 29 3.45 8.47 1.34
C TYR A 29 4.48 9.57 1.61
N GLU A 30 4.28 10.77 1.08
CA GLU A 30 5.13 11.92 1.37
C GLU A 30 5.12 12.26 2.88
N LYS A 31 3.94 12.28 3.50
CA LYS A 31 3.79 12.49 4.95
C LYS A 31 4.50 11.40 5.76
N MET A 32 4.32 10.13 5.40
CA MET A 32 4.99 9.00 6.05
C MET A 32 6.51 9.12 5.90
N LEU A 33 7.02 9.44 4.71
CA LEU A 33 8.46 9.63 4.47
C LEU A 33 9.05 10.75 5.34
N PHE A 34 8.39 11.91 5.41
CA PHE A 34 8.88 13.05 6.20
C PHE A 34 8.88 12.81 7.71
N GLN A 35 8.09 11.86 8.23
CA GLN A 35 8.19 11.42 9.63
C GLN A 35 9.54 10.76 9.95
N HIS A 36 10.18 10.14 8.94
CA HIS A 36 11.42 9.39 9.12
C HIS A 36 12.63 10.06 8.47
N ILE A 37 12.45 10.81 7.40
CA ILE A 37 13.48 11.60 6.69
C ILE A 37 12.93 13.01 6.43
N PRO A 38 12.96 13.91 7.43
CA PRO A 38 12.34 15.25 7.31
C PRO A 38 12.91 16.10 6.17
N ASP A 39 14.18 15.91 5.82
CA ASP A 39 14.90 16.65 4.77
C ASP A 39 14.88 15.94 3.42
N ALA A 40 14.01 14.95 3.21
CA ALA A 40 13.87 14.28 1.92
C ALA A 40 13.31 15.25 0.87
N GLU A 41 13.83 15.13 -0.36
CA GLU A 41 13.22 15.78 -1.53
C GLU A 41 12.25 14.79 -2.19
N THR A 42 11.05 15.24 -2.52
CA THR A 42 10.03 14.40 -3.14
C THR A 42 9.53 14.98 -4.45
N THR A 43 9.21 14.09 -5.38
CA THR A 43 8.45 14.42 -6.60
C THR A 43 7.27 13.46 -6.68
N ILE A 44 6.04 13.99 -6.68
CA ILE A 44 4.84 13.18 -6.89
C ILE A 44 4.48 13.20 -8.36
N LEU A 45 4.41 12.01 -8.99
CA LEU A 45 4.06 11.81 -10.38
C LEU A 45 2.67 11.15 -10.47
N TYR A 46 1.71 11.82 -11.09
CA TYR A 46 0.39 11.26 -11.38
C TYR A 46 0.46 10.46 -12.70
N ALA A 47 0.92 9.22 -12.59
CA ALA A 47 1.30 8.41 -13.74
C ALA A 47 0.11 7.99 -14.64
N SER A 48 -1.11 7.93 -14.07
CA SER A 48 -2.33 7.63 -14.81
C SER A 48 -2.85 8.79 -15.68
N ASP A 49 -2.32 10.01 -15.52
CA ASP A 49 -2.76 11.16 -16.31
C ASP A 49 -2.02 11.20 -17.64
N ASN A 50 -2.74 11.19 -18.76
CA ASN A 50 -2.15 11.15 -20.12
C ASN A 50 -1.26 12.38 -20.42
N SER A 51 -1.51 13.51 -19.77
CA SER A 51 -0.69 14.71 -19.91
C SER A 51 0.65 14.64 -19.15
N THR A 52 0.81 13.69 -18.25
CA THR A 52 2.03 13.53 -17.45
C THR A 52 3.12 12.88 -18.30
N LEU A 53 4.27 13.53 -18.39
CA LEU A 53 5.46 12.95 -19.03
C LEU A 53 6.07 11.90 -18.10
N LEU A 54 6.25 10.69 -18.63
CA LEU A 54 6.90 9.61 -17.87
C LEU A 54 8.42 9.83 -17.84
N PRO A 55 9.08 9.52 -16.71
CA PRO A 55 10.53 9.59 -16.63
C PRO A 55 11.16 8.49 -17.47
N ASN A 56 12.21 8.82 -18.19
CA ASN A 56 13.07 7.82 -18.83
C ASN A 56 14.10 7.26 -17.82
N LEU A 57 14.87 6.26 -18.25
CA LEU A 57 15.86 5.59 -17.42
C LEU A 57 16.86 6.56 -16.74
N GLU A 58 17.35 7.57 -17.48
CA GLU A 58 18.32 8.52 -16.96
C GLU A 58 17.71 9.46 -15.91
N VAL A 59 16.45 9.83 -16.06
CA VAL A 59 15.72 10.60 -15.05
C VAL A 59 15.46 9.75 -13.82
N LEU A 60 15.05 8.48 -13.97
CA LEU A 60 14.84 7.56 -12.85
C LEU A 60 16.10 7.42 -12.00
N LYS A 61 17.26 7.22 -12.61
CA LYS A 61 18.57 7.10 -11.90
C LYS A 61 18.97 8.33 -11.07
N THR A 62 18.24 9.45 -11.18
CA THR A 62 18.47 10.62 -10.32
C THR A 62 17.78 10.52 -8.95
N PHE A 63 16.96 9.50 -8.74
CA PHE A 63 16.28 9.25 -7.48
C PHE A 63 16.98 8.15 -6.68
N ASP A 64 17.00 8.31 -5.36
CA ASP A 64 17.54 7.32 -4.43
C ASP A 64 16.58 6.15 -4.19
N GLY A 65 15.26 6.40 -4.30
CA GLY A 65 14.22 5.38 -4.14
C GLY A 65 12.89 5.78 -4.79
N ILE A 66 12.04 4.79 -5.08
CA ILE A 66 10.71 5.00 -5.65
C ILE A 66 9.65 4.43 -4.69
N LEU A 67 8.60 5.22 -4.45
CA LEU A 67 7.49 4.89 -3.58
C LEU A 67 6.20 4.74 -4.38
N TRP A 68 5.46 3.67 -4.11
CA TRP A 68 4.25 3.31 -4.83
C TRP A 68 3.05 3.18 -3.88
N PRO A 69 2.24 4.23 -3.70
CA PRO A 69 0.93 4.09 -3.05
C PRO A 69 0.01 3.17 -3.85
N GLY A 70 -1.00 2.63 -3.19
CA GLY A 70 -2.05 1.88 -3.86
C GLY A 70 -2.82 2.72 -4.87
N CYS A 71 -3.53 2.05 -5.78
CA CYS A 71 -4.50 2.70 -6.66
C CYS A 71 -5.72 1.78 -6.90
N ASN A 72 -6.71 2.28 -7.65
CA ASN A 72 -7.94 1.53 -7.95
C ASN A 72 -8.03 1.05 -9.40
N LEU A 73 -6.89 0.86 -10.04
CA LEU A 73 -6.80 0.21 -11.34
C LEU A 73 -6.59 -1.29 -11.17
N THR A 74 -6.87 -2.06 -12.21
CA THR A 74 -6.68 -3.50 -12.25
C THR A 74 -5.46 -3.82 -13.11
N VAL A 75 -4.41 -4.41 -12.52
CA VAL A 75 -3.11 -4.55 -13.18
C VAL A 75 -3.12 -5.44 -14.42
N TYR A 76 -4.04 -6.41 -14.49
CA TYR A 76 -4.18 -7.31 -15.63
C TYR A 76 -5.16 -6.80 -16.71
N HIS A 77 -5.65 -5.55 -16.59
CA HIS A 77 -6.28 -4.83 -17.70
C HIS A 77 -5.20 -4.15 -18.52
N ASP A 78 -4.43 -4.96 -19.23
CA ASP A 78 -3.27 -4.53 -19.99
C ASP A 78 -3.60 -3.79 -21.30
N ASP A 79 -4.88 -3.67 -21.65
CA ASP A 79 -5.43 -2.77 -22.66
C ASP A 79 -5.70 -1.34 -22.13
N ASP A 80 -5.64 -1.13 -20.80
CA ASP A 80 -5.76 0.19 -20.19
C ASP A 80 -4.44 0.96 -20.28
N GLU A 81 -4.42 2.04 -21.05
CA GLU A 81 -3.23 2.89 -21.24
C GLU A 81 -2.62 3.37 -19.91
N ARG A 82 -3.45 3.63 -18.89
CA ARG A 82 -2.99 4.06 -17.57
C ARG A 82 -2.19 2.96 -16.86
N VAL A 83 -2.62 1.72 -17.02
CA VAL A 83 -1.92 0.54 -16.47
C VAL A 83 -0.60 0.32 -17.23
N GLN A 84 -0.62 0.39 -18.57
CA GLN A 84 0.58 0.26 -19.39
C GLN A 84 1.66 1.27 -19.03
N ARG A 85 1.30 2.53 -18.82
CA ARG A 85 2.20 3.60 -18.39
C ARG A 85 2.90 3.27 -17.08
N MET A 86 2.20 2.71 -16.10
CA MET A 86 2.79 2.32 -14.82
C MET A 86 3.64 1.05 -14.93
N ILE A 87 3.23 0.08 -15.76
CA ILE A 87 4.05 -1.09 -16.08
C ILE A 87 5.39 -0.67 -16.67
N GLU A 88 5.40 0.30 -17.60
CA GLU A 88 6.64 0.85 -18.20
C GLU A 88 7.57 1.46 -17.11
N ILE A 89 7.01 2.26 -16.19
CA ILE A 89 7.84 2.87 -15.12
C ILE A 89 8.42 1.81 -14.20
N VAL A 90 7.62 0.81 -13.78
CA VAL A 90 8.10 -0.27 -12.90
C VAL A 90 9.21 -1.06 -13.59
N ASP A 91 9.04 -1.40 -14.86
CA ASP A 91 10.01 -2.16 -15.65
C ASP A 91 11.35 -1.39 -15.80
N LEU A 92 11.27 -0.09 -16.12
CA LEU A 92 12.44 0.81 -16.17
C LEU A 92 13.10 0.99 -14.80
N ALA A 93 12.33 1.04 -13.71
CA ALA A 93 12.88 1.17 -12.35
C ALA A 93 13.63 -0.09 -11.93
N PHE A 94 13.13 -1.28 -12.27
CA PHE A 94 13.88 -2.53 -12.10
C PHE A 94 15.15 -2.56 -12.95
N GLU A 95 15.10 -2.08 -14.20
CA GLU A 95 16.28 -1.99 -15.07
C GLU A 95 17.31 -1.01 -14.50
N ALA A 96 16.86 0.13 -13.96
CA ALA A 96 17.72 1.13 -13.34
C ALA A 96 18.38 0.65 -12.03
N GLY A 97 17.87 -0.42 -11.41
CA GLY A 97 18.34 -0.93 -10.13
C GLY A 97 17.98 -0.04 -8.94
N ILE A 98 16.91 0.75 -9.05
CA ILE A 98 16.48 1.65 -7.98
C ILE A 98 15.61 0.87 -6.99
N PRO A 99 15.89 0.95 -5.68
CA PRO A 99 15.05 0.33 -4.66
C PRO A 99 13.62 0.89 -4.67
N GLN A 100 12.63 0.02 -4.58
CA GLN A 100 11.22 0.39 -4.61
C GLN A 100 10.50 -0.14 -3.37
N PHE A 101 9.55 0.65 -2.86
CA PHE A 101 8.63 0.24 -1.79
C PHE A 101 7.21 0.67 -2.13
N GLY A 102 6.22 -0.18 -1.77
CA GLY A 102 4.83 0.20 -1.98
C GLY A 102 3.81 -0.65 -1.24
N SER A 103 2.53 -0.23 -1.39
CA SER A 103 1.38 -0.88 -0.75
C SER A 103 0.28 -1.22 -1.75
N CYS A 104 -0.49 -2.27 -1.44
CA CYS A 104 -1.68 -2.70 -2.15
C CYS A 104 -1.41 -3.01 -3.62
N TRP A 105 -1.89 -2.18 -4.53
CA TRP A 105 -1.66 -2.33 -5.98
C TRP A 105 -0.17 -2.41 -6.35
N ALA A 106 0.71 -1.81 -5.54
CA ALA A 106 2.15 -1.87 -5.73
C ALA A 106 2.70 -3.31 -5.64
N ALA A 107 2.20 -4.13 -4.72
CA ALA A 107 2.57 -5.54 -4.66
C ALA A 107 2.13 -6.30 -5.91
N GLN A 108 0.95 -5.96 -6.43
CA GLN A 108 0.38 -6.58 -7.61
C GLN A 108 1.17 -6.22 -8.87
N ILE A 109 1.49 -4.94 -9.09
CA ILE A 109 2.25 -4.54 -10.29
C ILE A 109 3.70 -5.01 -10.24
N ALA A 110 4.36 -5.02 -9.07
CA ALA A 110 5.71 -5.55 -8.93
C ALA A 110 5.78 -7.02 -9.37
N VAL A 111 4.85 -7.84 -8.88
CA VAL A 111 4.74 -9.25 -9.23
C VAL A 111 4.36 -9.44 -10.70
N TYR A 112 3.40 -8.65 -11.22
CA TYR A 112 2.92 -8.76 -12.59
C TYR A 112 4.03 -8.45 -13.61
N VAL A 113 4.78 -7.37 -13.42
CA VAL A 113 5.90 -6.97 -14.28
C VAL A 113 7.03 -7.99 -14.25
N ALA A 114 7.28 -8.62 -13.11
CA ALA A 114 8.29 -9.67 -12.98
C ALA A 114 7.84 -11.03 -13.57
N GLY A 115 6.62 -11.13 -14.11
CA GLY A 115 6.10 -12.34 -14.78
C GLY A 115 5.19 -13.22 -13.94
N GLY A 116 4.77 -12.75 -12.76
CA GLY A 116 3.75 -13.40 -11.94
C GLY A 116 2.32 -13.15 -12.43
N LYS A 117 1.32 -13.53 -11.63
CA LYS A 117 -0.09 -13.35 -11.98
C LYS A 117 -0.90 -12.77 -10.83
N VAL A 118 -1.85 -11.94 -11.20
CA VAL A 118 -2.85 -11.31 -10.32
C VAL A 118 -4.24 -11.63 -10.87
N ALA A 119 -5.20 -11.85 -10.00
CA ALA A 119 -6.59 -12.09 -10.37
C ALA A 119 -7.54 -11.60 -9.28
N LEU A 120 -8.82 -11.51 -9.59
CA LEU A 120 -9.85 -11.23 -8.61
C LEU A 120 -9.84 -12.29 -7.51
N ASN A 121 -9.86 -11.84 -6.24
CA ASN A 121 -9.92 -12.77 -5.11
C ASN A 121 -11.30 -13.46 -5.08
N PRO A 122 -11.36 -14.80 -5.09
CA PRO A 122 -12.63 -15.54 -5.09
C PRO A 122 -13.45 -15.34 -3.81
N LYS A 123 -12.83 -14.86 -2.72
CA LYS A 123 -13.51 -14.51 -1.48
C LYS A 123 -14.11 -13.10 -1.50
N GLY A 124 -13.91 -12.34 -2.58
CA GLY A 124 -14.34 -10.96 -2.72
C GLY A 124 -13.31 -9.96 -2.17
N ARG A 125 -13.79 -8.79 -1.79
CA ARG A 125 -12.97 -7.70 -1.25
C ARG A 125 -12.48 -7.98 0.16
N GLU A 126 -11.21 -7.73 0.44
CA GLU A 126 -10.70 -7.56 1.79
C GLU A 126 -10.71 -6.07 2.14
N MET A 127 -11.43 -5.65 3.21
CA MET A 127 -11.69 -4.25 3.51
C MET A 127 -11.61 -3.93 5.00
N GLY A 128 -11.05 -2.76 5.31
CA GLY A 128 -10.96 -2.23 6.67
C GLY A 128 -9.70 -2.69 7.37
N VAL A 129 -9.76 -3.82 8.06
CA VAL A 129 -8.62 -4.40 8.77
C VAL A 129 -8.37 -5.83 8.33
N ALA A 130 -7.22 -6.09 7.74
CA ALA A 130 -6.70 -7.43 7.50
C ALA A 130 -6.33 -8.06 8.84
N ARG A 131 -7.08 -9.10 9.21
CA ARG A 131 -6.92 -9.78 10.50
C ARG A 131 -5.90 -10.89 10.42
N LYS A 132 -5.08 -10.94 11.48
CA LYS A 132 -4.13 -12.02 11.72
C LYS A 132 -3.20 -12.25 10.52
N ILE A 133 -2.59 -11.16 10.04
CA ILE A 133 -1.46 -11.27 9.12
C ILE A 133 -0.32 -11.95 9.89
N TYR A 134 0.18 -13.06 9.37
CA TYR A 134 1.29 -13.79 9.97
C TYR A 134 2.49 -13.81 9.01
N LEU A 135 3.68 -13.70 9.60
CA LEU A 135 4.92 -13.79 8.85
C LEU A 135 5.20 -15.24 8.45
N THR A 136 5.61 -15.44 7.20
CA THR A 136 6.18 -16.73 6.77
C THR A 136 7.51 -16.99 7.48
N ASP A 137 8.07 -18.18 7.38
CA ASP A 137 9.40 -18.45 7.97
C ASP A 137 10.49 -17.57 7.33
N THR A 138 10.38 -17.30 6.03
CA THR A 138 11.25 -16.35 5.35
C THR A 138 10.98 -14.92 5.84
N GLY A 139 9.72 -14.52 5.98
CA GLY A 139 9.34 -13.18 6.49
C GLY A 139 9.89 -12.90 7.89
N LYS A 140 9.92 -13.89 8.79
CA LYS A 140 10.50 -13.75 10.14
C LYS A 140 11.99 -13.41 10.15
N SER A 141 12.72 -13.82 9.12
CA SER A 141 14.15 -13.54 8.97
C SER A 141 14.47 -12.40 7.99
N HIS A 142 13.44 -11.87 7.32
CA HIS A 142 13.62 -10.82 6.31
C HIS A 142 13.79 -9.44 6.96
N PRO A 143 14.73 -8.62 6.50
CA PRO A 143 14.99 -7.28 7.06
C PRO A 143 13.74 -6.40 7.13
N MET A 144 12.82 -6.49 6.17
CA MET A 144 11.56 -5.73 6.15
C MET A 144 10.75 -5.87 7.45
N TYR A 145 10.85 -7.02 8.13
CA TYR A 145 10.07 -7.32 9.33
C TYR A 145 10.90 -7.33 10.62
N GLU A 146 12.12 -6.79 10.59
CA GLU A 146 12.92 -6.69 11.80
C GLU A 146 12.16 -5.91 12.89
N GLY A 147 11.99 -6.56 14.05
CA GLY A 147 11.25 -5.99 15.19
C GLY A 147 9.72 -6.03 15.10
N LYS A 148 9.14 -6.50 13.99
CA LYS A 148 7.69 -6.66 13.84
C LYS A 148 7.21 -7.91 14.59
N PRO A 149 6.04 -7.87 15.27
CA PRO A 149 5.42 -9.09 15.80
C PRO A 149 5.16 -10.11 14.70
N PRO A 150 5.28 -11.42 14.99
CA PRO A 150 5.09 -12.46 13.98
C PRO A 150 3.63 -12.59 13.50
N VAL A 151 2.68 -12.02 14.25
CA VAL A 151 1.25 -11.90 13.90
C VAL A 151 0.81 -10.49 14.25
N PHE A 152 0.13 -9.80 13.34
CA PHE A 152 -0.35 -8.43 13.50
C PHE A 152 -1.59 -8.18 12.62
N ASP A 153 -2.24 -7.05 12.82
CA ASP A 153 -3.32 -6.56 11.97
C ASP A 153 -2.82 -5.38 11.11
N GLY A 154 -3.39 -5.17 9.91
CA GLY A 154 -3.04 -4.08 8.99
C GLY A 154 -4.28 -3.44 8.36
N PHE A 155 -4.21 -2.17 7.98
CA PHE A 155 -5.28 -1.55 7.18
C PHE A 155 -5.25 -2.10 5.75
N ILE A 156 -6.44 -2.37 5.18
CA ILE A 156 -6.52 -3.04 3.88
C ILE A 156 -7.75 -2.61 3.07
N SER A 157 -7.61 -2.57 1.75
CA SER A 157 -8.73 -2.39 0.82
C SER A 157 -8.34 -2.84 -0.59
N HIS A 158 -8.65 -4.07 -0.97
CA HIS A 158 -8.40 -4.58 -2.32
C HIS A 158 -9.45 -5.62 -2.75
N ASP A 159 -9.61 -5.78 -4.06
CA ASP A 159 -10.43 -6.81 -4.71
C ASP A 159 -9.57 -7.96 -5.26
N ASP A 160 -8.38 -7.62 -5.77
CA ASP A 160 -7.50 -8.54 -6.48
C ASP A 160 -6.43 -9.11 -5.55
N GLU A 161 -5.96 -10.31 -5.85
CA GLU A 161 -4.87 -10.98 -5.13
C GLU A 161 -3.79 -11.48 -6.09
N ILE A 162 -2.57 -11.61 -5.58
CA ILE A 162 -1.47 -12.29 -6.29
C ILE A 162 -1.74 -13.79 -6.26
N THR A 163 -1.77 -14.44 -7.43
CA THR A 163 -2.09 -15.88 -7.58
C THR A 163 -0.89 -16.72 -7.98
N VAL A 164 0.10 -16.11 -8.65
CA VAL A 164 1.35 -16.79 -9.05
C VAL A 164 2.52 -15.86 -8.80
N MET A 165 3.48 -16.32 -8.00
CA MET A 165 4.73 -15.60 -7.77
C MET A 165 5.69 -15.78 -8.96
N PRO A 166 6.41 -14.73 -9.37
CA PRO A 166 7.47 -14.85 -10.38
C PRO A 166 8.73 -15.50 -9.78
N GLU A 167 9.63 -15.93 -10.65
CA GLU A 167 10.98 -16.32 -10.23
C GLU A 167 11.71 -15.12 -9.59
N GLY A 168 12.47 -15.37 -8.53
CA GLY A 168 13.17 -14.32 -7.80
C GLY A 168 12.34 -13.56 -6.77
N ALA A 169 11.05 -13.90 -6.60
CA ALA A 169 10.19 -13.28 -5.61
C ALA A 169 9.93 -14.18 -4.40
N THR A 170 9.76 -13.56 -3.24
CA THR A 170 9.55 -14.24 -1.96
C THR A 170 8.29 -13.74 -1.27
N ILE A 171 7.48 -14.68 -0.73
CA ILE A 171 6.31 -14.35 0.10
C ILE A 171 6.78 -14.14 1.54
N LEU A 172 6.50 -12.97 2.09
CA LEU A 172 6.94 -12.58 3.43
C LEU A 172 5.83 -12.67 4.48
N ALA A 173 4.58 -12.41 4.09
CA ALA A 173 3.43 -12.45 4.98
C ALA A 173 2.18 -12.99 4.28
N SER A 174 1.24 -13.51 5.07
CA SER A 174 -0.01 -14.13 4.63
C SER A 174 -1.12 -13.93 5.67
N ASN A 175 -2.39 -14.11 5.28
CA ASN A 175 -3.49 -14.33 6.21
C ASN A 175 -4.51 -15.32 5.64
N ASP A 176 -5.56 -15.65 6.41
CA ASP A 176 -6.58 -16.61 5.97
C ASP A 176 -7.46 -16.09 4.83
N PHE A 177 -7.51 -14.77 4.61
CA PHE A 177 -8.29 -14.16 3.53
C PHE A 177 -7.49 -14.13 2.23
N THR A 178 -6.27 -13.61 2.26
CA THR A 178 -5.39 -13.43 1.10
C THR A 178 -4.05 -14.12 1.34
N SER A 179 -3.71 -15.06 0.48
CA SER A 179 -2.53 -15.92 0.66
C SER A 179 -1.20 -15.18 0.60
N ILE A 180 -1.16 -14.01 -0.02
CA ILE A 180 0.05 -13.19 -0.19
C ILE A 180 -0.25 -11.78 0.29
N GLN A 181 0.26 -11.45 1.48
CA GLN A 181 0.08 -10.14 2.12
C GLN A 181 1.33 -9.26 2.05
N ALA A 182 2.48 -9.83 1.72
CA ALA A 182 3.69 -9.06 1.47
C ALA A 182 4.68 -9.87 0.63
N VAL A 183 5.46 -9.15 -0.18
CA VAL A 183 6.44 -9.73 -1.11
C VAL A 183 7.74 -8.93 -1.10
N ASP A 184 8.84 -9.64 -1.37
CA ASP A 184 10.07 -9.09 -1.90
C ASP A 184 10.26 -9.62 -3.32
N VAL A 185 10.38 -8.73 -4.30
CA VAL A 185 10.53 -9.06 -5.72
C VAL A 185 11.89 -8.60 -6.20
N ALA A 186 12.80 -9.53 -6.45
CA ALA A 186 14.06 -9.28 -7.15
C ALA A 186 13.85 -9.55 -8.64
N TYR A 187 14.01 -8.53 -9.48
CA TYR A 187 13.85 -8.65 -10.93
C TYR A 187 14.82 -7.72 -11.66
N LYS A 188 15.43 -8.18 -12.77
CA LYS A 188 16.50 -7.46 -13.49
C LYS A 188 17.61 -7.02 -12.53
N ASN A 189 17.80 -5.72 -12.33
CA ASN A 189 18.85 -5.15 -11.48
C ASN A 189 18.31 -4.57 -10.16
N GLY A 190 17.00 -4.62 -9.92
CA GLY A 190 16.34 -3.91 -8.83
C GLY A 190 15.60 -4.83 -7.86
N SER A 191 15.19 -4.24 -6.74
CA SER A 191 14.34 -4.84 -5.71
C SER A 191 13.08 -4.04 -5.51
N PHE A 192 11.97 -4.72 -5.17
CA PHE A 192 10.71 -4.09 -4.83
C PHE A 192 10.10 -4.80 -3.61
N TRP A 193 10.12 -4.12 -2.45
CA TRP A 193 9.42 -4.59 -1.26
C TRP A 193 8.02 -4.03 -1.22
N ALA A 194 7.02 -4.87 -1.08
CA ALA A 194 5.64 -4.40 -1.08
C ALA A 194 4.75 -5.18 -0.12
N THR A 195 3.76 -4.47 0.43
CA THR A 195 2.68 -5.01 1.25
C THR A 195 1.35 -4.96 0.49
N GLN A 196 0.44 -5.91 0.72
CA GLN A 196 -0.93 -5.82 0.24
C GLN A 196 -1.77 -4.89 1.12
N TYR A 197 -1.40 -4.77 2.41
CA TYR A 197 -1.99 -3.84 3.37
C TYR A 197 -1.28 -2.46 3.33
N HIS A 198 -1.85 -1.47 4.02
CA HIS A 198 -1.49 -0.07 3.94
C HIS A 198 -0.82 0.42 5.24
N PRO A 199 0.52 0.43 5.34
CA PRO A 199 1.22 1.00 6.50
C PRO A 199 1.06 2.52 6.61
N GLU A 200 0.76 3.20 5.51
CA GLU A 200 0.56 4.64 5.42
C GLU A 200 -0.80 5.12 5.94
N TYR A 201 -1.81 4.23 6.04
CA TYR A 201 -3.13 4.61 6.54
C TYR A 201 -3.14 4.75 8.06
N ASP A 202 -4.03 5.59 8.55
CA ASP A 202 -4.48 5.65 9.93
C ASP A 202 -6.00 5.46 10.01
N LEU A 203 -6.58 5.52 11.20
CA LEU A 203 -8.02 5.35 11.37
C LEU A 203 -8.85 6.43 10.68
N LYS A 204 -8.32 7.66 10.57
CA LYS A 204 -9.03 8.76 9.90
C LYS A 204 -9.06 8.52 8.40
N GLU A 205 -7.94 8.12 7.81
CA GLU A 205 -7.86 7.80 6.39
C GLU A 205 -8.73 6.59 6.05
N MET A 206 -8.75 5.55 6.89
CA MET A 206 -9.65 4.42 6.71
C MET A 206 -11.13 4.83 6.80
N ALA A 207 -11.50 5.69 7.75
CA ALA A 207 -12.86 6.23 7.85
C ALA A 207 -13.26 7.02 6.58
N ARG A 208 -12.36 7.87 6.05
CA ARG A 208 -12.60 8.61 4.80
C ARG A 208 -12.69 7.70 3.58
N LEU A 209 -11.87 6.64 3.52
CA LEU A 209 -11.95 5.64 2.45
C LEU A 209 -13.30 4.91 2.45
N ILE A 210 -13.82 4.57 3.63
CA ILE A 210 -15.16 3.96 3.76
C ILE A 210 -16.22 4.92 3.21
N VAL A 211 -16.17 6.22 3.56
CA VAL A 211 -17.09 7.23 3.00
C VAL A 211 -16.95 7.31 1.47
N ALA A 212 -15.73 7.36 0.94
CA ALA A 212 -15.50 7.43 -0.51
C ALA A 212 -16.04 6.22 -1.27
N ARG A 213 -16.20 5.07 -0.60
CA ARG A 213 -16.65 3.80 -1.19
C ARG A 213 -18.01 3.34 -0.65
N ALA A 214 -18.79 4.23 -0.02
CA ALA A 214 -20.02 3.91 0.69
C ALA A 214 -20.99 3.06 -0.12
N ASP A 215 -21.32 3.49 -1.36
CA ASP A 215 -22.27 2.79 -2.22
C ASP A 215 -21.78 1.37 -2.56
N LYS A 216 -20.48 1.24 -2.90
CA LYS A 216 -19.88 -0.05 -3.22
C LYS A 216 -19.90 -0.99 -2.01
N LEU A 217 -19.45 -0.52 -0.84
CA LEU A 217 -19.38 -1.33 0.37
C LEU A 217 -20.75 -1.76 0.86
N THR A 218 -21.78 -0.90 0.71
CA THR A 218 -23.16 -1.27 1.02
C THR A 218 -23.67 -2.32 0.04
N SER A 219 -23.42 -2.17 -1.27
CA SER A 219 -23.85 -3.15 -2.27
C SER A 219 -23.14 -4.50 -2.15
N GLU A 220 -21.94 -4.52 -1.63
CA GLU A 220 -21.15 -5.74 -1.33
C GLU A 220 -21.49 -6.36 0.04
N GLY A 221 -22.40 -5.74 0.82
CA GLY A 221 -22.90 -6.29 2.09
C GLY A 221 -21.98 -6.10 3.30
N TYR A 222 -21.02 -5.15 3.24
CA TYR A 222 -20.17 -4.81 4.39
C TYR A 222 -20.94 -4.09 5.50
N PHE A 223 -21.98 -3.38 5.13
CA PHE A 223 -22.87 -2.65 6.06
C PHE A 223 -24.32 -2.98 5.75
N ASN A 224 -25.11 -3.20 6.80
CA ASN A 224 -26.54 -3.51 6.67
C ASN A 224 -27.36 -2.27 6.29
N SER A 225 -26.85 -1.09 6.60
CA SER A 225 -27.50 0.20 6.32
C SER A 225 -26.47 1.34 6.33
N GLN A 226 -26.88 2.50 5.85
CA GLN A 226 -26.09 3.72 5.94
C GLN A 226 -25.83 4.13 7.40
N ASP A 227 -26.80 3.94 8.31
CA ASP A 227 -26.63 4.24 9.74
C ASP A 227 -25.59 3.32 10.37
N ASP A 228 -25.57 2.03 10.02
CA ASP A 228 -24.57 1.06 10.47
C ASP A 228 -23.15 1.49 10.03
N MET A 229 -23.00 1.87 8.77
CA MET A 229 -21.75 2.41 8.24
C MET A 229 -21.32 3.69 8.97
N MET A 230 -22.23 4.65 9.17
CA MET A 230 -21.91 5.90 9.86
C MET A 230 -21.53 5.66 11.32
N ASN A 231 -22.18 4.72 12.00
CA ASN A 231 -21.81 4.32 13.35
C ASN A 231 -20.38 3.76 13.41
N TYR A 232 -20.01 2.91 12.46
CA TYR A 232 -18.65 2.37 12.38
C TYR A 232 -17.61 3.46 12.11
N ILE A 233 -17.89 4.38 11.18
CA ILE A 233 -17.04 5.55 10.89
C ILE A 233 -16.84 6.39 12.15
N ASN A 234 -17.91 6.70 12.89
CA ASN A 234 -17.84 7.46 14.14
C ASN A 234 -16.99 6.76 15.21
N ILE A 235 -17.05 5.42 15.28
CA ILE A 235 -16.18 4.63 16.17
C ILE A 235 -14.72 4.81 15.79
N LEU A 236 -14.36 4.67 14.51
CA LEU A 236 -12.99 4.83 14.03
C LEU A 236 -12.45 6.25 14.32
N GLU A 237 -13.23 7.29 14.02
CA GLU A 237 -12.87 8.68 14.28
C GLU A 237 -12.74 8.99 15.78
N THR A 238 -13.61 8.41 16.59
CA THR A 238 -13.54 8.56 18.05
C THR A 238 -12.26 7.92 18.60
N ILE A 239 -11.91 6.70 18.16
CA ILE A 239 -10.66 6.04 18.56
C ILE A 239 -9.45 6.85 18.08
N ALA A 240 -9.50 7.41 16.86
CA ALA A 240 -8.40 8.23 16.32
C ALA A 240 -8.14 9.49 17.17
N ASN A 241 -9.18 10.08 17.76
CA ASN A 241 -9.06 11.27 18.61
C ASN A 241 -8.83 10.91 20.09
N GLU A 242 -9.33 9.76 20.54
CA GLU A 242 -9.29 9.25 21.90
C GLU A 242 -8.73 7.83 21.94
N PRO A 243 -7.43 7.60 21.67
CA PRO A 243 -6.85 6.25 21.50
C PRO A 243 -6.88 5.39 22.77
N ASN A 244 -7.20 5.98 23.92
CA ASN A 244 -7.35 5.28 25.19
C ASN A 244 -8.76 4.73 25.46
N ARG A 245 -9.72 4.90 24.53
CA ARG A 245 -11.08 4.36 24.61
C ARG A 245 -11.06 2.85 24.39
N LYS A 246 -10.73 2.11 25.43
CA LYS A 246 -10.63 0.63 25.41
C LYS A 246 -11.94 -0.04 25.00
N ASP A 247 -13.09 0.51 25.42
CA ASP A 247 -14.41 0.03 25.04
C ASP A 247 -14.62 0.01 23.52
N LEU A 248 -14.30 1.12 22.84
CA LEU A 248 -14.43 1.24 21.39
C LEU A 248 -13.37 0.41 20.66
N ARG A 249 -12.11 0.41 21.16
CA ARG A 249 -11.04 -0.44 20.62
C ARG A 249 -11.42 -1.91 20.63
N TRP A 250 -11.98 -2.40 21.74
CA TRP A 250 -12.47 -3.77 21.85
C TRP A 250 -13.64 -4.04 20.90
N MET A 251 -14.60 -3.12 20.81
CA MET A 251 -15.75 -3.23 19.92
C MET A 251 -15.31 -3.33 18.45
N ALA A 252 -14.38 -2.48 18.01
CA ALA A 252 -13.89 -2.44 16.64
C ALA A 252 -12.74 -3.43 16.39
N GLY A 253 -12.18 -4.05 17.43
CA GLY A 253 -11.00 -4.92 17.35
C GLY A 253 -9.74 -4.15 16.91
N ILE A 254 -9.56 -2.92 17.37
CA ILE A 254 -8.40 -2.08 17.03
C ILE A 254 -7.35 -2.15 18.14
N ASP A 255 -6.14 -2.54 17.80
CA ASP A 255 -5.02 -2.61 18.75
C ASP A 255 -3.83 -1.73 18.32
N ASP A 256 -2.76 -1.81 19.09
CA ASP A 256 -1.58 -0.95 18.96
C ASP A 256 -0.85 -1.11 17.64
N ASP A 257 -0.94 -2.26 16.98
CA ASP A 257 -0.40 -2.51 15.63
C ASP A 257 -1.04 -1.63 14.54
N LEU A 258 -2.29 -1.19 14.76
CA LEU A 258 -2.98 -0.24 13.89
C LEU A 258 -2.83 1.21 14.36
N LEU A 259 -2.70 1.44 15.69
CA LEU A 259 -2.70 2.79 16.27
C LEU A 259 -1.33 3.44 16.32
N LYS A 260 -0.27 2.64 16.51
CA LYS A 260 1.08 3.17 16.71
C LYS A 260 1.88 3.16 15.42
N ASP A 261 2.26 4.34 14.95
CA ASP A 261 3.06 4.52 13.73
C ASP A 261 4.35 3.70 13.74
N ASN A 262 5.04 3.65 14.88
CA ASN A 262 6.28 2.90 15.04
C ASN A 262 6.10 1.36 14.99
N ILE A 263 4.88 0.86 15.00
CA ILE A 263 4.56 -0.56 14.75
C ILE A 263 3.98 -0.71 13.34
N ARG A 264 3.03 0.13 12.98
CA ARG A 264 2.32 0.07 11.70
C ARG A 264 3.22 0.31 10.51
N GLN A 265 4.15 1.27 10.60
CA GLN A 265 5.04 1.68 9.50
C GLN A 265 6.40 0.96 9.53
N LEU A 266 6.58 -0.07 10.35
CA LEU A 266 7.89 -0.68 10.58
C LEU A 266 8.49 -1.27 9.30
N GLU A 267 7.68 -1.82 8.39
CA GLU A 267 8.10 -2.33 7.09
C GLU A 267 8.76 -1.23 6.25
N PHE A 268 8.15 -0.06 6.21
CA PHE A 268 8.68 1.10 5.50
C PHE A 268 9.98 1.63 6.14
N VAL A 269 9.98 1.72 7.47
CA VAL A 269 11.18 2.15 8.23
C VAL A 269 12.35 1.21 8.00
N ASN A 270 12.09 -0.09 7.99
CA ASN A 270 13.12 -1.10 7.76
C ASN A 270 13.63 -1.08 6.31
N TRP A 271 12.74 -0.82 5.33
CA TRP A 271 13.16 -0.61 3.95
C TRP A 271 14.07 0.61 3.83
N LEU A 272 13.73 1.74 4.45
CA LEU A 272 14.60 2.92 4.48
C LEU A 272 15.96 2.62 5.11
N LYS A 273 16.00 1.89 6.23
CA LYS A 273 17.26 1.50 6.89
C LYS A 273 18.11 0.61 5.99
N PHE A 274 17.50 -0.40 5.39
CA PHE A 274 18.21 -1.41 4.60
C PHE A 274 18.73 -0.85 3.29
N GLU A 275 17.89 -0.12 2.54
CA GLU A 275 18.22 0.34 1.19
C GLU A 275 18.90 1.70 1.16
N MET A 276 18.62 2.59 2.13
CA MET A 276 19.03 4.00 2.06
C MET A 276 20.09 4.38 3.10
N LEU A 277 20.04 3.78 4.31
CA LEU A 277 20.83 4.25 5.46
C LEU A 277 21.95 3.30 5.86
N ASN A 278 21.93 2.03 5.44
CA ASN A 278 23.09 1.17 5.60
C ASN A 278 24.17 1.63 4.64
N ASP A 279 25.32 2.05 5.16
CA ASP A 279 26.52 2.35 4.36
C ASP A 279 26.82 1.17 3.43
N LYS A 280 26.62 1.38 2.12
CA LYS A 280 27.00 0.43 1.06
C LYS A 280 28.50 0.40 0.88
#